data_fee3e2b609402c356084ff49e678ca81
#
_entry.id   fee3e2b609402c356084ff49e678ca81
#
_cell.length_a   1.000
_cell.length_b   1.000
_cell.length_c   1.000
_cell.angle_alpha   90.00
_cell.angle_beta   90.00
_cell.angle_gamma   90.00
#
_symmetry.space_group_name_H-M   'P 1'
#
loop_
_entity.id
_entity.type
_entity.pdbx_description
1 polymer ?
#
loop_
_entity_poly.entity_id
_entity_poly.type
_entity_poly.pdbx_seq_one_letter_code
_entity_poly.pdbx_strand_id
1 'polypeptide(L)'
;MSQFHPVKYHQSLGDAFYDRVAPAPFPKTILRHRDQRWAARLGIENLSDEQWIAHFGRFEPFPGSFETPLALRYHGHQFRSYNPDLGDGRGFLFAQAIDLADGRLLDMATKGSGRTPWSRGADGRLTLKGGVREILATEMLEALGVNTSKSLSLVETGEELERGDEPSPTRGSVLVRLSHSHIRIGTFQRLAYLEEPENIAQLLDYAIEHYYPELVDAADKPAAFLEAVVDRVATMGAQWIAAGFVHGVLNTDNINITGESFDYGPWRFLPTYDPNFTAAYFDETGLYSFGRQPEALAWNLTRLAECLVPLSSVEALEPALNTVWPKFRAALPAALLRRLGLQPLGSDSDTAFVNALFTFMLASQTPYEQFFFDWRGGALGAERAARSPAAAHYASETFRPVADALEAYGPAENLNLDHPYFTRERPRTMLIDEVEAIWAPIAQSDDWSGLHLALAEIAEMREAYGVKP
;
A
#
# COMPACT_ATOMS: atom_id res chain seq x y z
N MET A 1 -1.86 10.26 -30.73
CA MET A 1 -1.20 11.17 -29.78
C MET A 1 -1.46 10.60 -28.40
N SER A 2 -0.47 10.55 -27.54
CA SER A 2 -0.64 10.12 -26.16
C SER A 2 -1.70 10.99 -25.47
N GLN A 3 -2.64 10.38 -24.76
CA GLN A 3 -3.62 11.10 -23.93
C GLN A 3 -3.00 11.47 -22.55
N PHE A 4 -1.70 11.32 -22.38
CA PHE A 4 -0.98 11.64 -21.16
C PHE A 4 -1.20 13.12 -20.78
N HIS A 5 -1.67 13.36 -19.56
CA HIS A 5 -1.95 14.69 -19.02
C HIS A 5 -1.00 15.00 -17.85
N PRO A 6 0.26 15.42 -18.15
CA PRO A 6 1.22 15.78 -17.12
C PRO A 6 0.82 17.09 -16.44
N VAL A 7 1.12 17.17 -15.14
CA VAL A 7 0.96 18.37 -14.33
C VAL A 7 2.20 18.61 -13.48
N LYS A 8 2.35 19.82 -12.89
CA LYS A 8 3.51 20.22 -12.08
C LYS A 8 3.08 20.75 -10.70
N TYR A 9 2.00 20.21 -10.15
CA TYR A 9 1.39 20.80 -8.95
C TYR A 9 2.32 20.77 -7.75
N HIS A 10 3.05 19.68 -7.50
CA HIS A 10 3.98 19.62 -6.37
C HIS A 10 5.08 20.69 -6.44
N GLN A 11 5.49 21.07 -7.66
CA GLN A 11 6.50 22.10 -7.85
C GLN A 11 6.05 23.47 -7.38
N SER A 12 4.72 23.77 -7.33
CA SER A 12 4.19 25.03 -6.86
C SER A 12 4.35 25.24 -5.34
N LEU A 13 4.60 24.18 -4.59
CA LEU A 13 4.89 24.26 -3.15
C LEU A 13 6.22 25.00 -2.88
N GLY A 14 7.17 24.97 -3.80
CA GLY A 14 8.45 25.67 -3.66
C GLY A 14 9.54 24.89 -2.93
N ASP A 15 10.70 25.54 -2.80
CA ASP A 15 11.97 24.89 -2.39
C ASP A 15 12.00 24.46 -0.91
N ALA A 16 10.99 24.77 -0.09
CA ALA A 16 10.86 24.26 1.26
C ALA A 16 10.50 22.76 1.29
N PHE A 17 9.92 22.22 0.21
CA PHE A 17 9.30 20.88 0.17
C PHE A 17 10.11 19.83 -0.56
N TYR A 18 11.09 20.23 -1.37
CA TYR A 18 11.89 19.29 -2.16
C TYR A 18 13.29 19.85 -2.47
N ASP A 19 14.16 18.96 -2.90
CA ASP A 19 15.43 19.27 -3.54
C ASP A 19 15.41 18.81 -5.00
N ARG A 20 15.93 19.65 -5.92
CA ARG A 20 16.15 19.24 -7.31
C ARG A 20 17.33 18.30 -7.37
N VAL A 21 17.16 17.13 -7.94
CA VAL A 21 18.17 16.08 -7.99
C VAL A 21 18.32 15.52 -9.41
N ALA A 22 19.46 14.89 -9.67
CA ALA A 22 19.70 14.15 -10.90
C ALA A 22 19.61 12.64 -10.64
N PRO A 23 19.06 11.85 -11.57
CA PRO A 23 19.11 10.40 -11.50
C PRO A 23 20.55 9.90 -11.59
N ALA A 24 20.80 8.72 -11.02
CA ALA A 24 22.09 8.07 -11.21
C ALA A 24 22.27 7.60 -12.66
N PRO A 25 23.49 7.65 -13.21
CA PRO A 25 23.81 6.98 -14.46
C PRO A 25 23.89 5.48 -14.22
N PHE A 26 22.99 4.70 -14.82
CA PHE A 26 23.01 3.25 -14.70
C PHE A 26 23.86 2.60 -15.80
N PRO A 27 24.67 1.55 -15.49
CA PRO A 27 25.44 0.82 -16.49
C PRO A 27 24.60 0.19 -17.59
N LYS A 28 23.40 -0.25 -17.24
CA LYS A 28 22.40 -0.84 -18.14
C LYS A 28 21.00 -0.39 -17.73
N THR A 29 20.04 -0.57 -18.63
CA THR A 29 18.63 -0.34 -18.37
C THR A 29 17.84 -1.47 -19.03
N ILE A 30 17.52 -2.50 -18.26
CA ILE A 30 16.81 -3.70 -18.75
C ILE A 30 15.40 -3.68 -18.18
N LEU A 31 14.40 -3.55 -19.05
CA LEU A 31 13.00 -3.57 -18.62
C LEU A 31 12.64 -4.96 -18.09
N ARG A 32 12.17 -5.03 -16.83
CA ARG A 32 11.77 -6.27 -16.16
C ARG A 32 10.28 -6.33 -15.86
N HIS A 33 9.65 -5.20 -15.63
CA HIS A 33 8.20 -5.11 -15.40
C HIS A 33 7.64 -3.80 -15.91
N ARG A 34 6.41 -3.88 -16.44
CA ARG A 34 5.59 -2.76 -16.88
C ARG A 34 4.13 -3.09 -16.62
N ASP A 35 3.47 -2.30 -15.79
CA ASP A 35 2.03 -2.43 -15.57
C ASP A 35 1.25 -1.76 -16.69
N GLN A 36 0.78 -2.56 -17.66
CA GLN A 36 0.01 -2.07 -18.82
C GLN A 36 -1.36 -1.53 -18.43
N ARG A 37 -1.96 -2.05 -17.38
CA ARG A 37 -3.27 -1.64 -16.89
C ARG A 37 -3.22 -0.19 -16.35
N TRP A 38 -2.21 0.11 -15.53
CA TRP A 38 -1.97 1.46 -15.03
C TRP A 38 -1.34 2.39 -16.08
N ALA A 39 -0.56 1.85 -17.01
CA ALA A 39 -0.11 2.61 -18.17
C ALA A 39 -1.28 3.14 -19.01
N ALA A 40 -2.33 2.34 -19.20
CA ALA A 40 -3.55 2.77 -19.91
C ALA A 40 -4.29 3.90 -19.18
N ARG A 41 -4.35 3.85 -17.85
CA ARG A 41 -4.95 4.93 -17.03
C ARG A 41 -4.18 6.25 -17.13
N LEU A 42 -2.89 6.18 -17.42
CA LEU A 42 -2.04 7.35 -17.66
C LEU A 42 -2.02 7.77 -19.14
N GLY A 43 -2.56 6.96 -20.06
CA GLY A 43 -2.49 7.22 -21.51
C GLY A 43 -1.09 7.01 -22.12
N ILE A 44 -0.28 6.16 -21.53
CA ILE A 44 1.10 5.82 -21.96
C ILE A 44 1.27 4.34 -22.33
N GLU A 45 0.19 3.59 -22.48
CA GLU A 45 0.20 2.16 -22.78
C GLU A 45 0.84 1.82 -24.13
N ASN A 46 0.88 2.80 -25.06
CA ASN A 46 1.41 2.66 -26.41
C ASN A 46 2.90 3.05 -26.55
N LEU A 47 3.59 3.41 -25.45
CA LEU A 47 5.04 3.63 -25.50
C LEU A 47 5.77 2.33 -25.89
N SER A 48 6.72 2.42 -26.81
CA SER A 48 7.65 1.29 -27.05
C SER A 48 8.51 1.01 -25.82
N ASP A 49 9.13 -0.17 -25.75
CA ASP A 49 10.04 -0.50 -24.64
C ASP A 49 11.22 0.48 -24.57
N GLU A 50 11.71 0.97 -25.71
CA GLU A 50 12.78 1.98 -25.75
C GLU A 50 12.30 3.31 -25.16
N GLN A 51 11.10 3.78 -25.53
CA GLN A 51 10.50 4.98 -24.96
C GLN A 51 10.21 4.81 -23.47
N TRP A 52 9.72 3.63 -23.07
CA TRP A 52 9.50 3.30 -21.67
C TRP A 52 10.78 3.37 -20.86
N ILE A 53 11.87 2.76 -21.34
CA ILE A 53 13.19 2.82 -20.72
C ILE A 53 13.74 4.25 -20.70
N ALA A 54 13.49 5.05 -21.73
CA ALA A 54 13.89 6.45 -21.76
C ALA A 54 13.29 7.21 -20.56
N HIS A 55 11.97 7.05 -20.33
CA HIS A 55 11.29 7.75 -19.24
C HIS A 55 11.50 7.11 -17.86
N PHE A 56 11.46 5.79 -17.75
CA PHE A 56 11.45 5.10 -16.44
C PHE A 56 12.76 4.40 -16.06
N GLY A 57 13.74 4.38 -16.96
CA GLY A 57 15.09 3.88 -16.71
C GLY A 57 16.15 4.97 -16.76
N ARG A 58 16.06 5.91 -17.72
CA ARG A 58 16.97 7.05 -17.85
C ARG A 58 16.42 8.37 -17.33
N PHE A 59 15.13 8.38 -16.98
CA PHE A 59 14.40 9.53 -16.44
C PHE A 59 14.40 10.75 -17.36
N GLU A 60 14.30 10.53 -18.67
CA GLU A 60 14.04 11.59 -19.63
C GLU A 60 12.65 12.19 -19.35
N PRO A 61 12.53 13.52 -19.14
CA PRO A 61 11.26 14.12 -18.76
C PRO A 61 10.18 13.92 -19.83
N PHE A 62 8.96 13.71 -19.41
CA PHE A 62 7.82 13.81 -20.30
C PHE A 62 7.60 15.27 -20.71
N PRO A 63 7.18 15.55 -21.96
CA PRO A 63 6.79 16.89 -22.36
C PRO A 63 5.70 17.46 -21.44
N GLY A 64 5.94 18.62 -20.85
CA GLY A 64 5.01 19.25 -19.90
C GLY A 64 5.12 18.80 -18.44
N SER A 65 5.95 17.80 -18.12
CA SER A 65 6.26 17.34 -16.78
C SER A 65 7.39 18.15 -16.11
N PHE A 66 7.84 17.72 -14.92
CA PHE A 66 9.03 18.30 -14.27
C PHE A 66 10.24 18.18 -15.17
N GLU A 67 11.03 19.25 -15.28
CA GLU A 67 12.30 19.24 -16.02
C GLU A 67 13.42 18.53 -15.22
N THR A 68 13.29 18.55 -13.90
CA THR A 68 14.26 17.95 -12.97
C THR A 68 13.45 17.21 -11.88
N PRO A 69 13.83 15.97 -11.54
CA PRO A 69 13.20 15.23 -10.45
C PRO A 69 13.31 15.92 -9.10
N LEU A 70 12.36 15.65 -8.21
CA LEU A 70 12.19 16.31 -6.92
C LEU A 70 12.36 15.29 -5.79
N ALA A 71 13.45 15.34 -5.02
CA ALA A 71 13.61 14.58 -3.79
C ALA A 71 12.78 15.25 -2.68
N LEU A 72 11.71 14.59 -2.22
CA LEU A 72 10.78 15.15 -1.26
C LEU A 72 11.39 15.24 0.13
N ARG A 73 11.13 16.36 0.80
CA ARG A 73 11.59 16.63 2.16
C ARG A 73 10.55 16.20 3.18
N TYR A 74 10.95 15.35 4.11
CA TYR A 74 10.14 14.94 5.25
C TYR A 74 11.04 14.54 6.42
N HIS A 75 10.49 14.45 7.60
CA HIS A 75 11.08 13.81 8.77
C HIS A 75 10.25 12.57 9.14
N GLY A 76 10.39 12.06 10.34
CA GLY A 76 9.50 11.00 10.82
C GLY A 76 9.90 10.44 12.16
N HIS A 77 8.94 9.76 12.79
CA HIS A 77 9.22 8.90 13.92
C HIS A 77 9.45 7.47 13.41
N GLN A 78 10.65 6.97 13.63
CA GLN A 78 11.02 5.57 13.36
C GLN A 78 11.04 4.81 14.67
N PHE A 79 10.20 3.78 14.81
CA PHE A 79 10.02 3.07 16.07
C PHE A 79 9.75 4.03 17.27
N ARG A 80 8.89 5.03 17.05
CA ARG A 80 8.53 6.11 17.99
C ARG A 80 9.68 7.06 18.36
N SER A 81 10.86 6.93 17.76
CA SER A 81 11.97 7.89 17.90
C SER A 81 11.97 8.87 16.74
N TYR A 82 11.96 10.17 17.03
CA TYR A 82 11.99 11.20 16.00
C TYR A 82 13.35 11.26 15.31
N ASN A 83 13.33 11.30 13.97
CA ASN A 83 14.52 11.39 13.14
C ASN A 83 14.40 12.58 12.17
N PRO A 84 15.17 13.68 12.38
CA PRO A 84 15.15 14.85 11.53
C PRO A 84 16.02 14.71 10.27
N ASP A 85 16.75 13.60 10.10
CA ASP A 85 17.64 13.37 8.96
C ASP A 85 16.94 12.59 7.83
N LEU A 86 15.62 12.42 7.90
CA LEU A 86 14.85 11.72 6.89
C LEU A 86 14.48 12.63 5.69
N GLY A 87 14.20 11.98 4.59
CA GLY A 87 13.75 12.52 3.33
C GLY A 87 13.83 11.45 2.26
N ASP A 88 13.56 11.75 1.00
CA ASP A 88 13.70 10.81 -0.10
C ASP A 88 15.18 10.45 -0.31
N GLY A 89 15.69 9.49 0.45
CA GLY A 89 17.11 9.13 0.50
C GLY A 89 17.58 8.24 -0.65
N ARG A 90 16.66 7.62 -1.40
CA ARG A 90 16.98 6.74 -2.55
C ARG A 90 15.94 6.83 -3.66
N GLY A 91 15.24 7.94 -3.76
CA GLY A 91 14.18 8.15 -4.72
C GLY A 91 13.88 9.62 -4.91
N PHE A 92 12.96 9.90 -5.81
CA PHE A 92 12.46 11.24 -6.10
C PHE A 92 11.07 11.15 -6.75
N LEU A 93 10.30 12.21 -6.66
CA LEU A 93 9.12 12.42 -7.50
C LEU A 93 9.59 12.79 -8.91
N PHE A 94 9.27 11.92 -9.88
CA PHE A 94 9.70 12.06 -11.26
C PHE A 94 8.70 12.84 -12.12
N ALA A 95 7.41 12.54 -11.95
CA ALA A 95 6.34 13.15 -12.72
C ALA A 95 5.04 13.13 -11.94
N GLN A 96 4.10 13.99 -12.33
CA GLN A 96 2.70 13.95 -11.92
C GLN A 96 1.81 13.94 -13.15
N ALA A 97 0.69 13.22 -13.10
CA ALA A 97 -0.30 13.19 -14.17
C ALA A 97 -1.72 13.04 -13.61
N ILE A 98 -2.69 13.37 -14.44
CA ILE A 98 -4.10 13.14 -14.13
C ILE A 98 -4.51 11.75 -14.63
N ASP A 99 -5.14 10.98 -13.76
CA ASP A 99 -5.73 9.69 -14.09
C ASP A 99 -6.89 9.87 -15.07
N LEU A 100 -6.82 9.19 -16.21
CA LEU A 100 -7.85 9.30 -17.27
C LEU A 100 -9.19 8.67 -16.87
N ALA A 101 -9.22 7.80 -15.88
CA ALA A 101 -10.42 7.08 -15.50
C ALA A 101 -11.28 7.84 -14.47
N ASP A 102 -10.65 8.53 -13.52
CA ASP A 102 -11.35 9.20 -12.41
C ASP A 102 -10.93 10.65 -12.15
N GLY A 103 -9.96 11.16 -12.89
CA GLY A 103 -9.52 12.55 -12.82
C GLY A 103 -8.64 12.91 -11.63
N ARG A 104 -8.28 11.95 -10.77
CA ARG A 104 -7.43 12.22 -9.62
C ARG A 104 -5.97 12.45 -10.01
N LEU A 105 -5.26 13.18 -9.18
CA LEU A 105 -3.81 13.37 -9.31
C LEU A 105 -3.08 12.07 -8.99
N LEU A 106 -2.11 11.70 -9.82
CA LEU A 106 -1.21 10.57 -9.61
C LEU A 106 0.25 11.03 -9.63
N ASP A 107 1.00 10.59 -8.64
CA ASP A 107 2.43 10.80 -8.48
C ASP A 107 3.22 9.59 -8.99
N MET A 108 4.22 9.82 -9.84
CA MET A 108 5.22 8.83 -10.24
C MET A 108 6.50 9.06 -9.46
N ALA A 109 6.70 8.30 -8.37
CA ALA A 109 7.90 8.40 -7.57
C ALA A 109 8.78 7.17 -7.73
N THR A 110 10.08 7.34 -7.56
CA THR A 110 11.07 6.29 -7.77
C THR A 110 11.58 5.70 -6.47
N LYS A 111 12.13 4.49 -6.54
CA LYS A 111 12.90 3.84 -5.47
C LYS A 111 14.12 3.18 -6.08
N GLY A 112 15.31 3.58 -5.64
CA GLY A 112 16.57 3.09 -6.19
C GLY A 112 17.20 3.97 -7.29
N SER A 113 16.68 5.17 -7.52
CA SER A 113 17.07 6.04 -8.65
C SER A 113 18.34 6.87 -8.42
N GLY A 114 18.94 6.81 -7.24
CA GLY A 114 20.20 7.50 -6.97
C GLY A 114 20.29 8.13 -5.59
N ARG A 115 21.43 8.71 -5.32
CA ARG A 115 21.68 9.50 -4.12
C ARG A 115 20.96 10.84 -4.19
N THR A 116 20.51 11.29 -3.04
CA THR A 116 19.92 12.60 -2.80
C THR A 116 20.62 13.24 -1.59
N PRO A 117 20.33 14.47 -1.23
CA PRO A 117 20.82 15.07 0.02
C PRO A 117 20.44 14.26 1.27
N TRP A 118 19.40 13.43 1.19
CA TRP A 118 18.81 12.67 2.30
C TRP A 118 19.31 11.22 2.39
N SER A 119 20.30 10.81 1.60
CA SER A 119 20.77 9.41 1.56
C SER A 119 21.55 8.97 2.79
N ARG A 120 21.94 9.88 3.69
CA ARG A 120 22.61 9.55 4.98
C ARG A 120 23.82 8.62 4.79
N GLY A 121 24.60 8.84 3.73
CA GLY A 121 25.76 8.03 3.39
C GLY A 121 25.45 6.72 2.62
N ALA A 122 24.19 6.35 2.45
CA ALA A 122 23.79 5.20 1.64
C ALA A 122 24.00 5.44 0.13
N ASP A 123 23.96 4.37 -0.65
CA ASP A 123 24.21 4.41 -2.10
C ASP A 123 23.01 4.90 -2.93
N GLY A 124 21.83 5.03 -2.33
CA GLY A 124 20.61 5.44 -3.02
C GLY A 124 20.04 4.38 -3.98
N ARG A 125 20.35 3.11 -3.77
CA ARG A 125 20.00 2.00 -4.65
C ARG A 125 18.91 1.09 -4.06
N LEU A 126 18.25 0.35 -4.94
CA LEU A 126 17.32 -0.73 -4.64
C LEU A 126 17.84 -2.03 -5.24
N THR A 127 17.82 -3.12 -4.48
CA THR A 127 18.12 -4.44 -5.04
C THR A 127 17.01 -4.91 -5.98
N LEU A 128 17.36 -5.74 -6.96
CA LEU A 128 16.35 -6.29 -7.86
C LEU A 128 15.33 -7.16 -7.10
N LYS A 129 15.78 -7.89 -6.07
CA LYS A 129 14.89 -8.61 -5.13
C LYS A 129 13.90 -7.68 -4.46
N GLY A 130 14.38 -6.53 -3.99
CA GLY A 130 13.52 -5.49 -3.39
C GLY A 130 12.44 -5.00 -4.37
N GLY A 131 12.81 -4.77 -5.64
CA GLY A 131 11.85 -4.38 -6.69
C GLY A 131 10.81 -5.46 -6.98
N VAL A 132 11.22 -6.72 -7.12
CA VAL A 132 10.31 -7.86 -7.31
C VAL A 132 9.35 -8.00 -6.11
N ARG A 133 9.84 -7.85 -4.89
CA ARG A 133 9.01 -7.88 -3.68
C ARG A 133 7.96 -6.75 -3.65
N GLU A 134 8.31 -5.55 -4.09
CA GLU A 134 7.34 -4.43 -4.20
C GLU A 134 6.23 -4.75 -5.20
N ILE A 135 6.56 -5.31 -6.37
CA ILE A 135 5.57 -5.73 -7.37
C ILE A 135 4.60 -6.76 -6.78
N LEU A 136 5.13 -7.81 -6.16
CA LEU A 136 4.29 -8.87 -5.56
C LEU A 136 3.38 -8.33 -4.46
N ALA A 137 3.88 -7.42 -3.62
CA ALA A 137 3.09 -6.80 -2.56
C ALA A 137 1.94 -5.96 -3.13
N THR A 138 2.24 -5.05 -4.06
CA THR A 138 1.25 -4.12 -4.62
C THR A 138 0.16 -4.85 -5.39
N GLU A 139 0.52 -5.83 -6.22
CA GLU A 139 -0.44 -6.60 -7.01
C GLU A 139 -1.34 -7.47 -6.12
N MET A 140 -0.75 -8.15 -5.11
CA MET A 140 -1.54 -8.98 -4.19
C MET A 140 -2.47 -8.14 -3.32
N LEU A 141 -1.99 -7.02 -2.77
CA LEU A 141 -2.80 -6.13 -1.95
C LEU A 141 -3.97 -5.53 -2.73
N GLU A 142 -3.73 -5.11 -3.98
CA GLU A 142 -4.81 -4.61 -4.83
C GLU A 142 -5.85 -5.70 -5.10
N ALA A 143 -5.43 -6.93 -5.43
CA ALA A 143 -6.35 -8.05 -5.65
C ALA A 143 -7.18 -8.39 -4.40
N LEU A 144 -6.61 -8.20 -3.21
CA LEU A 144 -7.32 -8.34 -1.93
C LEU A 144 -8.17 -7.11 -1.57
N GLY A 145 -8.15 -6.07 -2.42
CA GLY A 145 -8.97 -4.87 -2.27
C GLY A 145 -8.42 -3.87 -1.24
N VAL A 146 -7.13 -3.88 -1.00
CA VAL A 146 -6.45 -2.83 -0.23
C VAL A 146 -6.18 -1.62 -1.13
N ASN A 147 -6.43 -0.41 -0.63
CA ASN A 147 -5.99 0.81 -1.29
C ASN A 147 -4.47 0.90 -1.18
N THR A 148 -3.76 0.64 -2.28
CA THR A 148 -2.30 0.51 -2.31
C THR A 148 -1.70 1.25 -3.50
N SER A 149 -0.46 1.72 -3.35
CA SER A 149 0.38 2.17 -4.47
C SER A 149 0.55 1.08 -5.52
N LYS A 150 0.96 1.45 -6.72
CA LYS A 150 1.16 0.53 -7.84
C LYS A 150 2.63 0.47 -8.22
N SER A 151 3.10 -0.68 -8.62
CA SER A 151 4.43 -0.86 -9.20
C SER A 151 4.35 -0.68 -10.71
N LEU A 152 4.48 0.57 -11.18
CA LEU A 152 4.29 0.92 -12.60
C LEU A 152 5.39 0.34 -13.48
N SER A 153 6.65 0.41 -13.03
CA SER A 153 7.81 -0.03 -13.82
C SER A 153 8.94 -0.54 -12.92
N LEU A 154 9.58 -1.63 -13.33
CA LEU A 154 10.84 -2.11 -12.77
C LEU A 154 11.87 -2.23 -13.89
N VAL A 155 13.00 -1.49 -13.73
CA VAL A 155 14.14 -1.55 -14.64
C VAL A 155 15.36 -2.04 -13.85
N GLU A 156 16.02 -3.09 -14.33
CA GLU A 156 17.29 -3.56 -13.79
C GLU A 156 18.42 -2.67 -14.29
N THR A 157 19.31 -2.25 -13.37
CA THR A 157 20.32 -1.21 -13.64
C THR A 157 21.66 -1.75 -14.10
N GLY A 158 21.88 -3.06 -14.03
CA GLY A 158 23.15 -3.71 -14.37
C GLY A 158 24.25 -3.44 -13.35
N GLU A 159 23.90 -2.90 -12.20
CA GLU A 159 24.81 -2.69 -11.06
C GLU A 159 24.87 -3.95 -10.21
N GLU A 160 26.03 -4.17 -9.60
CA GLU A 160 26.26 -5.16 -8.55
C GLU A 160 26.36 -4.42 -7.21
N LEU A 161 25.45 -4.71 -6.28
CA LEU A 161 25.33 -4.00 -5.02
C LEU A 161 25.81 -4.86 -3.86
N GLU A 162 26.52 -4.25 -2.90
CA GLU A 162 26.87 -4.89 -1.63
C GLU A 162 25.77 -4.62 -0.60
N ARG A 163 25.28 -5.68 0.05
CA ARG A 163 24.24 -5.63 1.11
C ARG A 163 24.62 -6.54 2.25
N GLY A 164 24.31 -6.11 3.49
CA GLY A 164 24.62 -6.88 4.67
C GLY A 164 23.55 -7.91 5.05
N ASP A 165 22.36 -7.81 4.45
CA ASP A 165 21.17 -8.59 4.80
C ASP A 165 20.71 -9.54 3.67
N GLU A 166 21.44 -9.58 2.56
CA GLU A 166 21.21 -10.51 1.46
C GLU A 166 22.54 -10.95 0.80
N PRO A 167 22.56 -12.08 0.07
CA PRO A 167 23.74 -12.52 -0.65
C PRO A 167 24.27 -11.44 -1.58
N SER A 168 25.56 -11.13 -1.46
CA SER A 168 26.24 -10.07 -2.22
C SER A 168 27.42 -10.61 -3.02
N PRO A 169 27.73 -10.04 -4.21
CA PRO A 169 27.03 -8.90 -4.81
C PRO A 169 25.63 -9.28 -5.31
N THR A 170 24.67 -8.35 -5.19
CA THR A 170 23.30 -8.53 -5.66
C THR A 170 22.94 -7.53 -6.76
N ARG A 171 22.03 -7.94 -7.65
CA ARG A 171 21.60 -7.13 -8.81
C ARG A 171 20.84 -5.89 -8.37
N GLY A 172 21.13 -4.75 -9.02
CA GLY A 172 20.46 -3.46 -8.77
C GLY A 172 19.25 -3.23 -9.66
N SER A 173 18.28 -2.45 -9.16
CA SER A 173 17.11 -2.02 -9.93
C SER A 173 16.66 -0.62 -9.55
N VAL A 174 15.79 -0.05 -10.39
CA VAL A 174 14.97 1.11 -10.06
C VAL A 174 13.51 0.79 -10.30
N LEU A 175 12.69 1.07 -9.28
CA LEU A 175 11.25 0.95 -9.31
C LEU A 175 10.61 2.31 -9.49
N VAL A 176 9.58 2.41 -10.34
CA VAL A 176 8.66 3.56 -10.38
C VAL A 176 7.35 3.15 -9.75
N ARG A 177 7.01 3.82 -8.66
CA ARG A 177 5.72 3.68 -7.95
C ARG A 177 4.73 4.72 -8.47
N LEU A 178 3.50 4.32 -8.63
CA LEU A 178 2.37 5.19 -8.93
C LEU A 178 1.46 5.25 -7.71
N SER A 179 1.19 6.43 -7.20
CA SER A 179 0.35 6.67 -6.02
C SER A 179 -0.50 7.92 -6.21
N HIS A 180 -1.63 8.00 -5.47
CA HIS A 180 -2.41 9.22 -5.44
C HIS A 180 -1.62 10.39 -4.83
N SER A 181 -0.76 10.11 -3.86
CA SER A 181 0.15 11.10 -3.24
C SER A 181 1.42 10.44 -2.72
N HIS A 182 2.50 11.23 -2.60
CA HIS A 182 3.69 10.89 -1.82
C HIS A 182 3.89 11.84 -0.63
N ILE A 183 2.89 12.66 -0.29
CA ILE A 183 2.89 13.45 0.94
C ILE A 183 2.55 12.53 2.11
N ARG A 184 3.43 12.52 3.10
CA ARG A 184 3.41 11.63 4.27
C ARG A 184 3.09 12.44 5.52
N ILE A 185 2.71 11.80 6.60
CA ILE A 185 2.65 12.47 7.92
C ILE A 185 3.99 13.14 8.23
N GLY A 186 5.09 12.48 7.87
CA GLY A 186 6.45 13.01 8.01
C GLY A 186 6.71 14.34 7.30
N THR A 187 6.00 14.67 6.22
CA THR A 187 6.11 15.97 5.54
C THR A 187 5.61 17.10 6.46
N PHE A 188 4.46 16.92 7.11
CA PHE A 188 3.94 17.85 8.11
C PHE A 188 4.87 17.93 9.34
N GLN A 189 5.39 16.79 9.80
CA GLN A 189 6.28 16.75 10.97
C GLN A 189 7.57 17.55 10.75
N ARG A 190 8.13 17.52 9.54
CA ARG A 190 9.30 18.32 9.22
C ARG A 190 9.01 19.82 9.37
N LEU A 191 7.91 20.29 8.81
CA LEU A 191 7.53 21.70 8.87
C LEU A 191 7.22 22.16 10.31
N ALA A 192 6.54 21.31 11.09
CA ALA A 192 6.28 21.58 12.50
C ALA A 192 7.58 21.64 13.34
N TYR A 193 8.53 20.72 13.07
CA TYR A 193 9.85 20.73 13.73
C TYR A 193 10.67 21.99 13.43
N LEU A 194 10.55 22.51 12.19
CA LEU A 194 11.23 23.74 11.76
C LEU A 194 10.46 25.02 12.17
N GLU A 195 9.32 24.88 12.84
CA GLU A 195 8.46 26.00 13.25
C GLU A 195 8.02 26.87 12.07
N GLU A 196 7.59 26.22 10.96
CA GLU A 196 7.18 26.87 9.70
C GLU A 196 5.64 26.81 9.50
N PRO A 197 4.83 27.52 10.28
CA PRO A 197 3.35 27.44 10.21
C PRO A 197 2.79 27.86 8.84
N GLU A 198 3.42 28.80 8.16
CA GLU A 198 3.02 29.25 6.82
C GLU A 198 3.17 28.12 5.79
N ASN A 199 4.26 27.34 5.88
CA ASN A 199 4.47 26.18 5.03
C ASN A 199 3.53 25.01 5.37
N ILE A 200 3.15 24.85 6.66
CA ILE A 200 2.11 23.90 7.07
C ILE A 200 0.76 24.31 6.44
N ALA A 201 0.41 25.58 6.48
CA ALA A 201 -0.82 26.08 5.86
C ALA A 201 -0.83 25.87 4.34
N GLN A 202 0.29 26.17 3.66
CA GLN A 202 0.43 25.96 2.24
C GLN A 202 0.31 24.46 1.87
N LEU A 203 0.92 23.56 2.65
CA LEU A 203 0.81 22.12 2.44
C LEU A 203 -0.62 21.62 2.67
N LEU A 204 -1.30 22.14 3.67
CA LEU A 204 -2.70 21.83 3.96
C LEU A 204 -3.61 22.27 2.81
N ASP A 205 -3.46 23.51 2.31
CA ASP A 205 -4.24 24.00 1.18
C ASP A 205 -3.98 23.18 -0.08
N TYR A 206 -2.73 22.83 -0.37
CA TYR A 206 -2.37 21.91 -1.46
C TYR A 206 -3.03 20.53 -1.30
N ALA A 207 -2.97 19.96 -0.10
CA ALA A 207 -3.55 18.66 0.18
C ALA A 207 -5.10 18.68 0.02
N ILE A 208 -5.74 19.74 0.46
CA ILE A 208 -7.19 19.94 0.30
C ILE A 208 -7.51 20.08 -1.20
N GLU A 209 -6.84 20.95 -1.93
CA GLU A 209 -7.12 21.20 -3.35
C GLU A 209 -7.02 19.92 -4.20
N HIS A 210 -5.99 19.11 -3.96
CA HIS A 210 -5.67 17.99 -4.86
C HIS A 210 -6.13 16.62 -4.37
N TYR A 211 -6.33 16.44 -3.06
CA TYR A 211 -6.68 15.12 -2.49
C TYR A 211 -7.99 15.10 -1.71
N TYR A 212 -8.49 16.28 -1.31
CA TYR A 212 -9.69 16.46 -0.48
C TYR A 212 -10.53 17.65 -0.94
N PRO A 213 -10.84 17.76 -2.26
CA PRO A 213 -11.49 18.95 -2.81
C PRO A 213 -12.85 19.25 -2.17
N GLU A 214 -13.50 18.25 -1.55
CA GLU A 214 -14.73 18.42 -0.77
C GLU A 214 -14.56 19.28 0.47
N LEU A 215 -13.34 19.54 0.93
CA LEU A 215 -13.03 20.33 2.13
C LEU A 215 -12.65 21.79 1.85
N VAL A 216 -12.68 22.22 0.59
CA VAL A 216 -12.24 23.58 0.19
C VAL A 216 -12.99 24.67 0.93
N ASP A 217 -14.29 24.47 1.20
CA ASP A 217 -15.17 25.43 1.89
C ASP A 217 -15.38 25.07 3.38
N ALA A 218 -14.58 24.18 3.97
CA ALA A 218 -14.69 23.82 5.37
C ALA A 218 -14.39 25.04 6.28
N ALA A 219 -15.20 25.22 7.31
CA ALA A 219 -15.06 26.36 8.25
C ALA A 219 -13.75 26.26 9.08
N ASP A 220 -13.36 25.04 9.48
CA ASP A 220 -12.08 24.71 10.09
C ASP A 220 -11.39 23.65 9.23
N LYS A 221 -10.59 24.13 8.28
CA LYS A 221 -9.87 23.25 7.34
C LYS A 221 -8.91 22.27 8.02
N PRO A 222 -8.10 22.66 9.03
CA PRO A 222 -7.23 21.72 9.73
C PRO A 222 -7.99 20.58 10.41
N ALA A 223 -9.08 20.86 11.09
CA ALA A 223 -9.89 19.84 11.77
C ALA A 223 -10.59 18.92 10.76
N ALA A 224 -11.20 19.47 9.71
CA ALA A 224 -11.85 18.70 8.64
C ALA A 224 -10.84 17.81 7.88
N PHE A 225 -9.66 18.34 7.57
CA PHE A 225 -8.58 17.57 6.95
C PHE A 225 -8.12 16.41 7.84
N LEU A 226 -7.88 16.66 9.13
CA LEU A 226 -7.49 15.60 10.07
C LEU A 226 -8.56 14.50 10.12
N GLU A 227 -9.85 14.86 10.18
CA GLU A 227 -10.95 13.89 10.21
C GLU A 227 -10.99 13.05 8.93
N ALA A 228 -10.78 13.64 7.75
CA ALA A 228 -10.75 12.94 6.48
C ALA A 228 -9.53 12.00 6.37
N VAL A 229 -8.34 12.43 6.85
CA VAL A 229 -7.16 11.56 6.93
C VAL A 229 -7.38 10.40 7.89
N VAL A 230 -7.99 10.66 9.06
CA VAL A 230 -8.36 9.62 10.04
C VAL A 230 -9.26 8.57 9.38
N ASP A 231 -10.25 8.97 8.62
CA ASP A 231 -11.18 8.06 7.94
C ASP A 231 -10.45 7.15 6.95
N ARG A 232 -9.63 7.73 6.07
CA ARG A 232 -8.88 6.99 5.05
C ARG A 232 -7.84 6.05 5.66
N VAL A 233 -7.10 6.50 6.69
CA VAL A 233 -6.08 5.69 7.37
C VAL A 233 -6.70 4.56 8.20
N ALA A 234 -7.82 4.81 8.89
CA ALA A 234 -8.57 3.77 9.60
C ALA A 234 -9.10 2.70 8.63
N THR A 235 -9.61 3.12 7.45
CA THR A 235 -10.07 2.23 6.39
C THR A 235 -8.91 1.38 5.84
N MET A 236 -7.76 1.98 5.56
CA MET A 236 -6.54 1.25 5.12
C MET A 236 -6.12 0.21 6.16
N GLY A 237 -6.08 0.57 7.45
CA GLY A 237 -5.76 -0.36 8.53
C GLY A 237 -6.72 -1.55 8.60
N ALA A 238 -8.02 -1.31 8.42
CA ALA A 238 -9.04 -2.36 8.34
C ALA A 238 -8.84 -3.28 7.13
N GLN A 239 -8.46 -2.71 5.98
CA GLN A 239 -8.13 -3.48 4.77
C GLN A 239 -6.90 -4.36 4.96
N TRP A 240 -5.85 -3.89 5.66
CA TRP A 240 -4.69 -4.73 6.00
C TRP A 240 -5.08 -5.92 6.89
N ILE A 241 -5.90 -5.68 7.90
CA ILE A 241 -6.40 -6.78 8.74
C ILE A 241 -7.19 -7.78 7.89
N ALA A 242 -8.13 -7.32 7.06
CA ALA A 242 -8.91 -8.20 6.19
C ALA A 242 -8.06 -8.96 5.16
N ALA A 243 -6.95 -8.40 4.71
CA ALA A 243 -6.00 -9.03 3.80
C ALA A 243 -5.01 -9.99 4.49
N GLY A 244 -4.97 -10.05 5.82
CA GLY A 244 -3.94 -10.78 6.55
C GLY A 244 -2.54 -10.21 6.35
N PHE A 245 -2.45 -8.91 6.09
CA PHE A 245 -1.20 -8.24 5.71
C PHE A 245 -0.52 -7.57 6.90
N VAL A 246 0.78 -7.78 7.01
CA VAL A 246 1.66 -7.12 8.00
C VAL A 246 2.68 -6.27 7.26
N HIS A 247 2.56 -4.95 7.40
CA HIS A 247 3.44 -3.99 6.76
C HIS A 247 4.88 -4.07 7.30
N GLY A 248 5.00 -4.21 8.62
CA GLY A 248 6.26 -4.41 9.33
C GLY A 248 7.01 -3.15 9.73
N VAL A 249 6.75 -1.98 9.10
CA VAL A 249 7.39 -0.70 9.45
C VAL A 249 6.37 0.43 9.33
N LEU A 250 5.65 0.70 10.42
CA LEU A 250 4.59 1.72 10.46
C LEU A 250 5.09 3.04 11.08
N ASN A 251 6.24 3.49 10.60
CA ASN A 251 6.78 4.80 10.91
C ASN A 251 5.90 5.92 10.31
N THR A 252 5.95 7.12 10.83
CA THR A 252 5.17 8.26 10.30
C THR A 252 5.56 8.65 8.88
N ASP A 253 6.77 8.36 8.46
CA ASP A 253 7.24 8.53 7.08
C ASP A 253 6.72 7.44 6.11
N ASN A 254 6.07 6.39 6.62
CA ASN A 254 5.44 5.34 5.83
C ASN A 254 3.90 5.42 5.83
N ILE A 255 3.32 6.51 6.32
CA ILE A 255 1.87 6.74 6.28
C ILE A 255 1.56 7.93 5.37
N ASN A 256 0.92 7.61 4.24
CA ASN A 256 0.47 8.59 3.27
C ASN A 256 -0.81 9.27 3.77
N ILE A 257 -0.89 10.59 3.61
CA ILE A 257 -2.09 11.36 4.03
C ILE A 257 -3.36 10.96 3.29
N THR A 258 -3.25 10.32 2.12
CA THR A 258 -4.41 9.83 1.36
C THR A 258 -4.92 8.47 1.83
N GLY A 259 -4.28 7.85 2.85
CA GLY A 259 -4.62 6.51 3.30
C GLY A 259 -4.33 5.43 2.26
N GLU A 260 -3.41 5.69 1.35
CA GLU A 260 -2.91 4.70 0.40
C GLU A 260 -1.70 4.00 0.99
N SER A 261 -1.74 2.67 1.04
CA SER A 261 -0.64 1.84 1.54
C SER A 261 0.54 1.87 0.58
N PHE A 262 1.76 2.02 1.08
CA PHE A 262 2.95 2.09 0.24
C PHE A 262 4.24 1.77 1.01
N ASP A 263 5.38 1.73 0.31
CA ASP A 263 6.74 1.56 0.83
C ASP A 263 7.00 0.21 1.50
N TYR A 264 6.81 -0.86 0.73
CA TYR A 264 6.88 -2.23 1.18
C TYR A 264 8.33 -2.70 1.37
N GLY A 265 8.78 -2.76 2.63
CA GLY A 265 10.07 -3.32 3.03
C GLY A 265 9.95 -4.79 3.47
N PRO A 266 9.88 -5.05 4.79
CA PRO A 266 9.87 -6.42 5.34
C PRO A 266 8.50 -7.10 5.34
N TRP A 267 7.53 -6.62 4.62
CA TRP A 267 6.14 -7.08 4.61
C TRP A 267 5.96 -8.61 4.58
N ARG A 268 4.84 -9.09 5.15
CA ARG A 268 4.41 -10.49 5.15
C ARG A 268 2.89 -10.59 5.01
N PHE A 269 2.43 -11.74 4.50
CA PHE A 269 1.04 -12.18 4.68
C PHE A 269 1.01 -13.29 5.73
N LEU A 270 -0.07 -13.34 6.52
CA LEU A 270 -0.26 -14.34 7.55
C LEU A 270 -0.49 -15.74 6.94
N PRO A 271 0.25 -16.77 7.36
CA PRO A 271 -0.12 -18.14 7.04
C PRO A 271 -1.42 -18.56 7.77
N THR A 272 -1.54 -18.24 9.05
CA THR A 272 -2.70 -18.43 9.92
C THR A 272 -2.89 -17.19 10.78
N TYR A 273 -4.04 -17.02 11.42
CA TYR A 273 -4.29 -15.87 12.27
C TYR A 273 -3.42 -15.89 13.53
N ASP A 274 -2.54 -14.91 13.62
CA ASP A 274 -1.71 -14.65 14.80
C ASP A 274 -1.60 -13.11 15.01
N PRO A 275 -2.23 -12.56 16.05
CA PRO A 275 -2.17 -11.12 16.33
C PRO A 275 -0.75 -10.64 16.71
N ASN A 276 0.14 -11.53 17.13
CA ASN A 276 1.52 -11.19 17.51
C ASN A 276 2.53 -11.36 16.39
N PHE A 277 2.09 -11.79 15.19
CA PHE A 277 2.97 -12.00 14.04
C PHE A 277 3.64 -10.70 13.63
N THR A 278 4.97 -10.71 13.48
CA THR A 278 5.78 -9.58 13.00
C THR A 278 6.37 -9.88 11.61
N ALA A 279 6.43 -8.88 10.76
CA ALA A 279 7.07 -9.00 9.44
C ALA A 279 8.57 -8.66 9.49
N ALA A 280 8.96 -7.70 10.32
CA ALA A 280 10.34 -7.25 10.46
C ALA A 280 11.06 -8.02 11.59
N TYR A 281 12.18 -8.66 11.27
CA TYR A 281 12.98 -9.39 12.25
C TYR A 281 13.57 -8.49 13.35
N PHE A 282 13.70 -7.20 13.06
CA PHE A 282 14.21 -6.19 14.01
C PHE A 282 13.12 -5.55 14.87
N ASP A 283 11.84 -5.91 14.68
CA ASP A 283 10.75 -5.52 15.58
C ASP A 283 10.60 -6.51 16.73
N GLU A 284 11.62 -6.56 17.60
CA GLU A 284 11.70 -7.49 18.72
C GLU A 284 10.57 -7.31 19.75
N THR A 285 9.97 -6.12 19.79
CA THR A 285 8.89 -5.79 20.74
C THR A 285 7.50 -6.02 20.18
N GLY A 286 7.39 -6.35 18.90
CA GLY A 286 6.12 -6.47 18.19
C GLY A 286 5.36 -5.16 18.11
N LEU A 287 6.08 -4.02 18.05
CA LEU A 287 5.46 -2.69 17.95
C LEU A 287 4.51 -2.60 16.78
N TYR A 288 4.88 -3.22 15.65
CA TYR A 288 4.15 -3.25 14.39
C TYR A 288 3.63 -4.66 14.05
N SER A 289 3.39 -5.51 15.09
CA SER A 289 2.77 -6.80 14.88
C SER A 289 1.36 -6.66 14.30
N PHE A 290 0.86 -7.72 13.67
CA PHE A 290 -0.42 -7.74 12.95
C PHE A 290 -1.57 -7.10 13.75
N GLY A 291 -1.80 -7.56 14.97
CA GLY A 291 -2.89 -7.06 15.82
C GLY A 291 -2.67 -5.64 16.36
N ARG A 292 -1.44 -5.12 16.32
CA ARG A 292 -1.10 -3.77 16.81
C ARG A 292 -1.00 -2.73 15.70
N GLN A 293 -1.18 -3.10 14.44
CA GLN A 293 -1.17 -2.14 13.32
C GLN A 293 -2.19 -1.00 13.51
N PRO A 294 -3.45 -1.24 13.94
CA PRO A 294 -4.40 -0.15 14.19
C PRO A 294 -3.95 0.82 15.30
N GLU A 295 -3.30 0.29 16.38
CA GLU A 295 -2.73 1.12 17.45
C GLU A 295 -1.58 2.01 16.91
N ALA A 296 -0.71 1.45 16.07
CA ALA A 296 0.38 2.19 15.44
C ALA A 296 -0.16 3.31 14.52
N LEU A 297 -1.22 3.04 13.75
CA LEU A 297 -1.87 4.04 12.91
C LEU A 297 -2.51 5.15 13.75
N ALA A 298 -3.21 4.82 14.83
CA ALA A 298 -3.79 5.80 15.75
C ALA A 298 -2.72 6.70 16.35
N TRP A 299 -1.58 6.14 16.74
CA TRP A 299 -0.43 6.89 17.23
C TRP A 299 0.13 7.84 16.16
N ASN A 300 0.28 7.38 14.91
CA ASN A 300 0.75 8.20 13.79
C ASN A 300 -0.21 9.37 13.49
N LEU A 301 -1.52 9.15 13.58
CA LEU A 301 -2.52 10.20 13.39
C LEU A 301 -2.44 11.26 14.49
N THR A 302 -2.11 10.88 15.73
CA THR A 302 -1.84 11.85 16.80
C THR A 302 -0.64 12.74 16.43
N ARG A 303 0.42 12.15 15.83
CA ARG A 303 1.57 12.94 15.35
C ARG A 303 1.20 13.93 14.24
N LEU A 304 0.25 13.57 13.35
CA LEU A 304 -0.28 14.52 12.36
C LEU A 304 -1.06 15.65 13.03
N ALA A 305 -1.93 15.33 13.98
CA ALA A 305 -2.72 16.34 14.69
C ALA A 305 -1.85 17.40 15.37
N GLU A 306 -0.76 16.97 16.03
CA GLU A 306 0.20 17.87 16.66
C GLU A 306 0.81 18.88 15.66
N CYS A 307 1.04 18.44 14.40
CA CYS A 307 1.55 19.33 13.36
C CYS A 307 0.52 20.40 12.91
N LEU A 308 -0.76 20.17 13.14
CA LEU A 308 -1.84 21.09 12.74
C LEU A 308 -2.20 22.09 13.85
N VAL A 309 -1.72 21.90 15.08
CA VAL A 309 -2.00 22.82 16.21
C VAL A 309 -1.65 24.29 15.91
N PRO A 310 -0.56 24.62 15.18
CA PRO A 310 -0.26 26.02 14.83
C PRO A 310 -1.33 26.69 13.95
N LEU A 311 -2.19 25.90 13.26
CA LEU A 311 -3.24 26.40 12.36
C LEU A 311 -4.64 26.33 12.98
N SER A 312 -4.81 25.65 14.12
CA SER A 312 -6.09 25.42 14.79
C SER A 312 -5.86 25.33 16.30
N SER A 313 -6.77 24.67 17.04
CA SER A 313 -6.58 24.43 18.48
C SER A 313 -6.68 22.96 18.82
N VAL A 314 -6.15 22.56 19.99
CA VAL A 314 -6.26 21.18 20.46
C VAL A 314 -7.74 20.78 20.60
N GLU A 315 -8.59 21.69 21.11
CA GLU A 315 -10.02 21.45 21.30
C GLU A 315 -10.77 21.24 19.98
N ALA A 316 -10.30 21.84 18.89
CA ALA A 316 -10.89 21.66 17.56
C ALA A 316 -10.40 20.36 16.87
N LEU A 317 -9.17 19.93 17.13
CA LEU A 317 -8.56 18.74 16.51
C LEU A 317 -8.88 17.44 17.26
N GLU A 318 -9.03 17.48 18.58
CA GLU A 318 -9.26 16.29 19.42
C GLU A 318 -10.52 15.50 19.01
N PRO A 319 -11.67 16.10 18.65
CA PRO A 319 -12.82 15.36 18.16
C PRO A 319 -12.51 14.45 16.97
N ALA A 320 -11.71 14.90 16.00
CA ALA A 320 -11.31 14.09 14.85
C ALA A 320 -10.49 12.86 15.28
N LEU A 321 -9.53 12.99 16.19
CA LEU A 321 -8.75 11.88 16.73
C LEU A 321 -9.62 10.87 17.48
N ASN A 322 -10.63 11.34 18.21
CA ASN A 322 -11.55 10.47 18.95
C ASN A 322 -12.39 9.57 18.02
N THR A 323 -12.46 9.87 16.72
CA THR A 323 -13.16 9.05 15.73
C THR A 323 -12.32 7.87 15.20
N VAL A 324 -11.02 7.78 15.47
CA VAL A 324 -10.13 6.73 14.94
C VAL A 324 -10.70 5.32 15.21
N TRP A 325 -10.99 5.01 16.46
CA TRP A 325 -11.51 3.69 16.83
C TRP A 325 -12.94 3.43 16.37
N PRO A 326 -13.88 4.37 16.48
CA PRO A 326 -15.19 4.22 15.83
C PRO A 326 -15.11 3.94 14.34
N LYS A 327 -14.30 4.70 13.58
CA LYS A 327 -14.12 4.51 12.13
C LYS A 327 -13.46 3.18 11.80
N PHE A 328 -12.41 2.79 12.53
CA PHE A 328 -11.79 1.48 12.35
C PHE A 328 -12.76 0.32 12.62
N ARG A 329 -13.54 0.40 13.71
CA ARG A 329 -14.55 -0.62 14.04
C ARG A 329 -15.69 -0.72 13.03
N ALA A 330 -16.00 0.36 12.33
CA ALA A 330 -16.97 0.34 11.23
C ALA A 330 -16.33 -0.21 9.92
N ALA A 331 -15.09 0.14 9.64
CA ALA A 331 -14.39 -0.26 8.42
C ALA A 331 -13.99 -1.75 8.40
N LEU A 332 -13.64 -2.34 9.55
CA LEU A 332 -13.16 -3.71 9.61
C LEU A 332 -14.21 -4.74 9.17
N PRO A 333 -15.44 -4.73 9.70
CA PRO A 333 -16.49 -5.62 9.19
C PRO A 333 -16.75 -5.43 7.70
N ALA A 334 -16.82 -4.18 7.23
CA ALA A 334 -17.04 -3.88 5.82
C ALA A 334 -15.92 -4.47 4.92
N ALA A 335 -14.65 -4.39 5.35
CA ALA A 335 -13.53 -4.97 4.62
C ALA A 335 -13.59 -6.50 4.57
N LEU A 336 -13.93 -7.16 5.68
CA LEU A 336 -14.06 -8.62 5.77
C LEU A 336 -15.26 -9.14 4.95
N LEU A 337 -16.42 -8.48 5.05
CA LEU A 337 -17.62 -8.85 4.28
C LEU A 337 -17.37 -8.67 2.77
N ARG A 338 -16.68 -7.59 2.35
CA ARG A 338 -16.27 -7.42 0.97
C ARG A 338 -15.37 -8.57 0.49
N ARG A 339 -14.41 -9.02 1.32
CA ARG A 339 -13.57 -10.18 1.02
C ARG A 339 -14.40 -11.45 0.82
N LEU A 340 -15.43 -11.61 1.61
CA LEU A 340 -16.37 -12.74 1.51
C LEU A 340 -17.43 -12.56 0.40
N GLY A 341 -17.56 -11.38 -0.19
CA GLY A 341 -18.60 -11.08 -1.17
C GLY A 341 -20.01 -11.11 -0.56
N LEU A 342 -20.16 -10.52 0.64
CA LEU A 342 -21.40 -10.49 1.42
C LEU A 342 -21.92 -9.06 1.60
N GLN A 343 -23.24 -8.92 1.71
CA GLN A 343 -23.89 -7.66 2.07
C GLN A 343 -23.88 -7.48 3.59
N PRO A 344 -23.62 -6.27 4.12
CA PRO A 344 -23.68 -6.02 5.56
C PRO A 344 -25.11 -6.15 6.09
N LEU A 345 -25.25 -6.66 7.31
CA LEU A 345 -26.53 -6.76 8.03
C LEU A 345 -26.75 -5.62 9.01
N GLY A 346 -25.68 -4.91 9.38
CA GLY A 346 -25.68 -3.82 10.33
C GLY A 346 -24.69 -4.02 11.46
N SER A 347 -24.36 -2.93 12.13
CA SER A 347 -23.20 -2.80 13.05
C SER A 347 -23.10 -3.94 14.08
N ASP A 348 -24.20 -4.31 14.73
CA ASP A 348 -24.17 -5.29 15.82
C ASP A 348 -23.92 -6.72 15.29
N SER A 349 -24.65 -7.11 14.22
CA SER A 349 -24.47 -8.41 13.57
C SER A 349 -23.09 -8.55 12.94
N ASP A 350 -22.64 -7.52 12.26
CA ASP A 350 -21.35 -7.51 11.56
C ASP A 350 -20.20 -7.57 12.58
N THR A 351 -20.31 -6.87 13.72
CA THR A 351 -19.32 -6.93 14.81
C THR A 351 -19.32 -8.32 15.48
N ALA A 352 -20.51 -8.91 15.70
CA ALA A 352 -20.62 -10.26 16.26
C ALA A 352 -19.96 -11.31 15.34
N PHE A 353 -20.17 -11.18 14.02
CA PHE A 353 -19.51 -12.02 13.02
C PHE A 353 -17.99 -11.91 13.08
N VAL A 354 -17.43 -10.69 13.10
CA VAL A 354 -15.99 -10.44 13.19
C VAL A 354 -15.38 -11.10 14.42
N ASN A 355 -16.04 -10.97 15.58
CA ASN A 355 -15.59 -11.60 16.83
C ASN A 355 -15.61 -13.13 16.75
N ALA A 356 -16.67 -13.71 16.19
CA ALA A 356 -16.78 -15.16 15.98
C ALA A 356 -15.69 -15.66 15.02
N LEU A 357 -15.46 -14.95 13.91
CA LEU A 357 -14.46 -15.28 12.91
C LEU A 357 -13.05 -15.31 13.51
N PHE A 358 -12.61 -14.25 14.18
CA PHE A 358 -11.26 -14.22 14.74
C PHE A 358 -11.08 -15.16 15.93
N THR A 359 -12.13 -15.42 16.71
CA THR A 359 -12.11 -16.47 17.73
C THR A 359 -11.89 -17.84 17.10
N PHE A 360 -12.63 -18.17 16.04
CA PHE A 360 -12.46 -19.40 15.28
C PHE A 360 -11.05 -19.50 14.67
N MET A 361 -10.60 -18.47 13.95
CA MET A 361 -9.29 -18.49 13.27
C MET A 361 -8.14 -18.67 14.25
N LEU A 362 -8.20 -18.02 15.43
CA LEU A 362 -7.20 -18.16 16.48
C LEU A 362 -7.18 -19.60 17.05
N ALA A 363 -8.33 -20.18 17.30
CA ALA A 363 -8.43 -21.52 17.88
C ALA A 363 -8.09 -22.64 16.88
N SER A 364 -8.53 -22.50 15.62
CA SER A 364 -8.38 -23.53 14.60
C SER A 364 -7.06 -23.48 13.84
N GLN A 365 -6.41 -22.33 13.80
CA GLN A 365 -5.24 -22.08 12.94
C GLN A 365 -5.52 -22.40 11.47
N THR A 366 -6.75 -22.14 11.02
CA THR A 366 -7.12 -22.25 9.61
C THR A 366 -6.25 -21.33 8.77
N PRO A 367 -5.71 -21.78 7.61
CA PRO A 367 -4.95 -20.92 6.72
C PRO A 367 -5.74 -19.67 6.34
N TYR A 368 -5.13 -18.48 6.53
CA TYR A 368 -5.85 -17.20 6.52
C TYR A 368 -6.59 -16.96 5.21
N GLU A 369 -5.89 -17.02 4.09
CA GLU A 369 -6.46 -16.78 2.77
C GLU A 369 -7.42 -17.88 2.32
N GLN A 370 -7.16 -19.14 2.73
CA GLN A 370 -8.01 -20.28 2.40
C GLN A 370 -9.43 -20.09 2.94
N PHE A 371 -9.59 -19.54 4.16
CA PHE A 371 -10.90 -19.26 4.72
C PHE A 371 -11.74 -18.34 3.81
N PHE A 372 -11.15 -17.19 3.39
CA PHE A 372 -11.85 -16.23 2.54
C PHE A 372 -12.18 -16.79 1.15
N PHE A 373 -11.30 -17.61 0.62
CA PHE A 373 -11.54 -18.31 -0.63
C PHE A 373 -12.67 -19.33 -0.48
N ASP A 374 -12.63 -20.19 0.52
CA ASP A 374 -13.60 -21.26 0.73
C ASP A 374 -15.01 -20.73 0.98
N TRP A 375 -15.13 -19.70 1.81
CA TRP A 375 -16.39 -19.13 2.23
C TRP A 375 -16.80 -17.88 1.45
N ARG A 376 -16.17 -17.59 0.31
CA ARG A 376 -16.65 -16.52 -0.55
C ARG A 376 -18.06 -16.85 -1.06
N GLY A 377 -18.98 -15.88 -0.87
CA GLY A 377 -20.43 -16.05 -1.06
C GLY A 377 -21.15 -16.59 0.18
N GLY A 378 -20.50 -16.67 1.35
CA GLY A 378 -21.12 -17.16 2.58
C GLY A 378 -21.59 -18.61 2.43
N ALA A 379 -22.85 -18.88 2.76
CA ALA A 379 -23.47 -20.21 2.63
C ALA A 379 -23.38 -20.79 1.20
N LEU A 380 -23.31 -19.95 0.15
CA LEU A 380 -23.12 -20.40 -1.23
C LEU A 380 -21.72 -21.04 -1.46
N GLY A 381 -20.75 -20.75 -0.59
CA GLY A 381 -19.40 -21.35 -0.60
C GLY A 381 -19.32 -22.71 0.08
N ALA A 382 -20.36 -23.18 0.77
CA ALA A 382 -20.32 -24.37 1.61
C ALA A 382 -19.85 -25.64 0.89
N GLU A 383 -20.24 -25.86 -0.37
CA GLU A 383 -19.79 -27.01 -1.16
C GLU A 383 -18.29 -26.92 -1.47
N ARG A 384 -17.74 -25.72 -1.75
CA ARG A 384 -16.31 -25.50 -1.94
C ARG A 384 -15.55 -25.74 -0.64
N ALA A 385 -16.05 -25.20 0.47
CA ALA A 385 -15.48 -25.40 1.80
C ALA A 385 -15.44 -26.86 2.22
N ALA A 386 -16.46 -27.64 1.89
CA ALA A 386 -16.50 -29.09 2.17
C ALA A 386 -15.46 -29.90 1.41
N ARG A 387 -15.00 -29.40 0.24
CA ARG A 387 -13.94 -30.05 -0.60
C ARG A 387 -12.56 -29.46 -0.33
N SER A 388 -12.47 -28.42 0.49
CA SER A 388 -11.23 -27.70 0.76
C SER A 388 -10.22 -28.56 1.55
N PRO A 389 -8.92 -28.32 1.37
CA PRO A 389 -7.90 -28.85 2.29
C PRO A 389 -8.12 -28.42 3.75
N ALA A 390 -8.85 -27.34 4.00
CA ALA A 390 -9.20 -26.85 5.32
C ALA A 390 -10.54 -27.41 5.86
N ALA A 391 -11.23 -28.30 5.17
CA ALA A 391 -12.57 -28.81 5.54
C ALA A 391 -12.65 -29.35 6.97
N ALA A 392 -11.59 -29.97 7.48
CA ALA A 392 -11.53 -30.47 8.84
C ALA A 392 -11.69 -29.36 9.91
N HIS A 393 -11.21 -28.15 9.64
CA HIS A 393 -11.37 -27.00 10.54
C HIS A 393 -12.84 -26.57 10.60
N TYR A 394 -13.56 -26.61 9.48
CA TYR A 394 -14.97 -26.22 9.37
C TYR A 394 -15.94 -27.24 9.98
N ALA A 395 -15.48 -28.46 10.28
CA ALA A 395 -16.26 -29.46 11.02
C ALA A 395 -16.16 -29.29 12.54
N SER A 396 -15.35 -28.33 13.04
CA SER A 396 -15.17 -28.12 14.48
C SER A 396 -16.31 -27.37 15.13
N GLU A 397 -16.54 -27.60 16.43
CA GLU A 397 -17.54 -26.85 17.20
C GLU A 397 -17.22 -25.34 17.28
N THR A 398 -15.93 -24.98 17.20
CA THR A 398 -15.51 -23.57 17.20
C THR A 398 -15.92 -22.82 15.93
N PHE A 399 -16.19 -23.55 14.83
CA PHE A 399 -16.68 -22.96 13.58
C PHE A 399 -18.19 -22.67 13.61
N ARG A 400 -18.97 -23.33 14.46
CA ARG A 400 -20.43 -23.23 14.46
C ARG A 400 -20.95 -21.78 14.55
N PRO A 401 -20.44 -20.90 15.43
CA PRO A 401 -20.88 -19.50 15.46
C PRO A 401 -20.62 -18.73 14.16
N VAL A 402 -19.55 -19.09 13.43
CA VAL A 402 -19.23 -18.51 12.12
C VAL A 402 -20.20 -19.03 11.06
N ALA A 403 -20.49 -20.35 11.05
CA ALA A 403 -21.44 -20.97 10.13
C ALA A 403 -22.83 -20.37 10.28
N ASP A 404 -23.34 -20.30 11.53
CA ASP A 404 -24.66 -19.74 11.85
C ASP A 404 -24.75 -18.25 11.38
N ALA A 405 -23.68 -17.49 11.52
CA ALA A 405 -23.62 -16.12 11.03
C ALA A 405 -23.60 -16.07 9.48
N LEU A 406 -22.79 -16.89 8.82
CA LEU A 406 -22.70 -16.92 7.35
C LEU A 406 -24.02 -17.28 6.66
N GLU A 407 -24.88 -18.06 7.31
CA GLU A 407 -26.22 -18.39 6.82
C GLU A 407 -27.16 -17.16 6.79
N ALA A 408 -26.93 -16.18 7.66
CA ALA A 408 -27.74 -14.96 7.73
C ALA A 408 -27.38 -13.93 6.65
N TYR A 409 -26.14 -13.97 6.12
CA TYR A 409 -25.67 -13.00 5.15
C TYR A 409 -26.11 -13.33 3.72
N GLY A 410 -26.66 -12.33 3.02
CA GLY A 410 -26.90 -12.39 1.58
C GLY A 410 -25.62 -12.10 0.77
N PRO A 411 -25.53 -12.66 -0.47
CA PRO A 411 -24.42 -12.37 -1.37
C PRO A 411 -24.43 -10.91 -1.83
N ALA A 412 -23.23 -10.35 -2.12
CA ALA A 412 -23.10 -9.03 -2.76
C ALA A 412 -23.70 -9.06 -4.17
N GLU A 413 -24.21 -7.91 -4.65
CA GLU A 413 -24.94 -7.80 -5.92
C GLU A 413 -24.14 -8.29 -7.14
N ASN A 414 -22.82 -8.10 -7.15
CA ASN A 414 -21.94 -8.45 -8.28
C ASN A 414 -21.08 -9.69 -7.98
N LEU A 415 -21.50 -10.56 -7.07
CA LEU A 415 -20.79 -11.77 -6.74
C LEU A 415 -20.81 -12.75 -7.92
N ASN A 416 -19.62 -13.14 -8.42
CA ASN A 416 -19.46 -14.14 -9.47
C ASN A 416 -18.72 -15.36 -8.89
N LEU A 417 -19.44 -16.41 -8.52
CA LEU A 417 -18.88 -17.67 -8.03
C LEU A 417 -18.59 -18.67 -9.16
N ASP A 418 -19.07 -18.40 -10.38
CA ASP A 418 -18.83 -19.25 -11.55
C ASP A 418 -17.46 -18.96 -12.20
N HIS A 419 -16.73 -17.98 -11.70
CA HIS A 419 -15.40 -17.66 -12.22
C HIS A 419 -14.45 -18.85 -12.06
N PRO A 420 -13.65 -19.21 -13.10
CA PRO A 420 -12.75 -20.37 -13.07
C PRO A 420 -11.79 -20.40 -11.87
N TYR A 421 -11.43 -19.23 -11.33
CA TYR A 421 -10.60 -19.11 -10.14
C TYR A 421 -11.13 -19.95 -8.96
N PHE A 422 -12.45 -20.04 -8.78
CA PHE A 422 -13.09 -20.79 -7.68
C PHE A 422 -13.19 -22.29 -7.91
N THR A 423 -12.68 -22.82 -9.04
CA THR A 423 -12.53 -24.26 -9.27
C THR A 423 -11.23 -24.82 -8.68
N ARG A 424 -10.31 -23.94 -8.26
CA ARG A 424 -9.03 -24.31 -7.64
C ARG A 424 -9.26 -24.97 -6.27
N GLU A 425 -8.33 -25.81 -5.86
CA GLU A 425 -8.29 -26.39 -4.52
C GLU A 425 -7.80 -25.36 -3.48
N ARG A 426 -6.88 -24.47 -3.90
CA ARG A 426 -6.24 -23.47 -3.05
C ARG A 426 -6.27 -22.10 -3.71
N PRO A 427 -6.43 -21.02 -2.92
CA PRO A 427 -6.29 -19.66 -3.43
C PRO A 427 -4.85 -19.35 -3.82
N ARG A 428 -4.65 -18.30 -4.58
CA ARG A 428 -3.34 -17.67 -4.68
C ARG A 428 -3.03 -16.99 -3.34
N THR A 429 -1.88 -17.29 -2.78
CA THR A 429 -1.33 -16.63 -1.60
C THR A 429 -0.03 -15.90 -1.94
N MET A 430 0.54 -15.18 -0.98
CA MET A 430 1.84 -14.53 -1.13
C MET A 430 2.65 -14.67 0.16
N LEU A 431 2.70 -15.91 0.66
CA LEU A 431 3.51 -16.25 1.82
C LEU A 431 5.00 -16.10 1.51
N ILE A 432 5.82 -15.89 2.53
CA ILE A 432 7.24 -15.62 2.32
C ILE A 432 7.96 -16.71 1.53
N ASP A 433 7.62 -17.98 1.78
CA ASP A 433 8.26 -19.10 1.07
C ASP A 433 7.91 -19.09 -0.44
N GLU A 434 6.70 -18.63 -0.80
CA GLU A 434 6.32 -18.45 -2.20
C GLU A 434 7.08 -17.27 -2.85
N VAL A 435 7.25 -16.16 -2.11
CA VAL A 435 8.05 -15.02 -2.57
C VAL A 435 9.49 -15.45 -2.83
N GLU A 436 10.08 -16.23 -1.92
CA GLU A 436 11.44 -16.75 -2.09
C GLU A 436 11.54 -17.77 -3.25
N ALA A 437 10.53 -18.62 -3.43
CA ALA A 437 10.45 -19.54 -4.54
C ALA A 437 10.31 -18.85 -5.91
N ILE A 438 9.63 -17.71 -5.98
CA ILE A 438 9.55 -16.86 -7.18
C ILE A 438 10.91 -16.19 -7.45
N TRP A 439 11.59 -15.72 -6.40
CA TRP A 439 12.85 -15.01 -6.54
C TRP A 439 14.03 -15.93 -6.93
N ALA A 440 14.09 -17.14 -6.38
CA ALA A 440 15.26 -18.01 -6.54
C ALA A 440 15.64 -18.29 -8.00
N PRO A 441 14.72 -18.64 -8.95
CA PRO A 441 15.05 -18.83 -10.36
C PRO A 441 15.53 -17.54 -11.05
N ILE A 442 14.98 -16.38 -10.67
CA ILE A 442 15.42 -15.08 -11.19
C ILE A 442 16.89 -14.82 -10.80
N ALA A 443 17.23 -15.08 -9.53
CA ALA A 443 18.58 -14.89 -9.03
C ALA A 443 19.60 -15.86 -9.65
N GLN A 444 19.20 -17.13 -9.84
CA GLN A 444 20.11 -18.21 -10.27
C GLN A 444 20.31 -18.28 -11.78
N SER A 445 19.28 -18.03 -12.57
CA SER A 445 19.27 -18.31 -14.02
C SER A 445 18.56 -17.25 -14.86
N ASP A 446 18.22 -16.09 -14.29
CA ASP A 446 17.42 -15.04 -14.94
C ASP A 446 16.08 -15.55 -15.49
N ASP A 447 15.49 -16.56 -14.82
CA ASP A 447 14.19 -17.11 -15.18
C ASP A 447 13.06 -16.37 -14.48
N TRP A 448 12.30 -15.60 -15.25
CA TRP A 448 11.18 -14.76 -14.81
C TRP A 448 9.82 -15.46 -14.91
N SER A 449 9.77 -16.70 -15.38
CA SER A 449 8.52 -17.44 -15.63
C SER A 449 7.65 -17.55 -14.37
N GLY A 450 8.27 -17.79 -13.21
CA GLY A 450 7.58 -17.87 -11.92
C GLY A 450 6.92 -16.55 -11.51
N LEU A 451 7.57 -15.40 -11.74
CA LEU A 451 6.98 -14.08 -11.51
C LEU A 451 5.80 -13.83 -12.45
N HIS A 452 5.97 -14.08 -13.74
CA HIS A 452 4.91 -13.88 -14.74
C HIS A 452 3.67 -14.74 -14.42
N LEU A 453 3.88 -15.99 -14.03
CA LEU A 453 2.78 -16.87 -13.59
C LEU A 453 2.09 -16.32 -12.36
N ALA A 454 2.83 -15.89 -11.34
CA ALA A 454 2.27 -15.32 -10.13
C ALA A 454 1.42 -14.09 -10.42
N LEU A 455 1.90 -13.17 -11.26
CA LEU A 455 1.16 -11.98 -11.67
C LEU A 455 -0.11 -12.32 -12.45
N ALA A 456 -0.08 -13.31 -13.34
CA ALA A 456 -1.26 -13.79 -14.06
C ALA A 456 -2.31 -14.37 -13.11
N GLU A 457 -1.89 -15.19 -12.14
CA GLU A 457 -2.80 -15.76 -11.13
C GLU A 457 -3.39 -14.70 -10.19
N ILE A 458 -2.62 -13.66 -9.82
CA ILE A 458 -3.13 -12.53 -9.04
C ILE A 458 -4.14 -11.71 -9.87
N ALA A 459 -3.89 -11.54 -11.17
CA ALA A 459 -4.84 -10.86 -12.05
C ALA A 459 -6.17 -11.63 -12.16
N GLU A 460 -6.11 -12.96 -12.33
CA GLU A 460 -7.30 -13.83 -12.31
C GLU A 460 -8.05 -13.75 -10.97
N MET A 461 -7.33 -13.73 -9.85
CA MET A 461 -7.90 -13.55 -8.51
C MET A 461 -8.61 -12.19 -8.39
N ARG A 462 -8.01 -11.11 -8.89
CA ARG A 462 -8.58 -9.76 -8.89
C ARG A 462 -9.89 -9.71 -9.66
N GLU A 463 -9.95 -10.33 -10.83
CA GLU A 463 -11.17 -10.44 -11.63
C GLU A 463 -12.26 -11.23 -10.90
N ALA A 464 -11.90 -12.40 -10.33
CA ALA A 464 -12.81 -13.24 -9.57
C ALA A 464 -13.39 -12.53 -8.35
N TYR A 465 -12.59 -11.67 -7.71
CA TYR A 465 -13.03 -10.90 -6.54
C TYR A 465 -13.78 -9.61 -6.93
N GLY A 466 -13.88 -9.28 -8.22
CA GLY A 466 -14.59 -8.11 -8.73
C GLY A 466 -13.93 -6.80 -8.33
N VAL A 467 -12.63 -6.81 -8.07
CA VAL A 467 -11.86 -5.61 -7.75
C VAL A 467 -11.56 -4.86 -9.03
N LYS A 468 -12.13 -3.67 -9.15
CA LYS A 468 -11.86 -2.76 -10.28
C LYS A 468 -10.56 -2.00 -10.02
N PRO A 469 -9.78 -1.74 -11.08
CA PRO A 469 -8.55 -0.94 -10.98
C PRO A 469 -8.84 0.52 -10.60
#